data_21b81575204a76fb19d0481505821f16
#
_entry.id   21b81575204a76fb19d0481505821f16
#
_cell.length_a   1.000
_cell.length_b   1.000
_cell.length_c   1.000
_cell.angle_alpha   90.00
_cell.angle_beta   90.00
_cell.angle_gamma   90.00
#
_symmetry.space_group_name_H-M   'P 1'
#
loop_
_entity.id
_entity.type
_entity.pdbx_description
1 polymer ?
#
loop_
_entity_poly.entity_id
_entity_poly.type
_entity_poly.pdbx_seq_one_letter_code
_entity_poly.pdbx_strand_id
1 'polypeptide(L)'
;GDSSSRAKALARAVADGRVLELSVYSPSMKRHVPVRVLVPADRSMPRPTLYLLNGAGGGEGTGHWFEQTDIVDFVADKNVNVVVPMRGAYSYYTDWLKVDPVLGRNKWTTFLTSELPPLIDRKLNTTGVNAIAGISMAGTSSLSLAEAAPQLYRAVASYSGCADTSTNLGRLAIRAVVEGRGGGDIANIWGPVGSPGWRAHDPVVNAYKLRGRAIYISTGTGVPGPHDQLQGQGIDGKTTIYIDQIAVGGAIEAATHQCTLNLDRRLKQLGIPATVDYA
;
A
#
# COMPACT_ATOMS: atom_id res chain seq x y z
N GLY A 1 14.25 -6.02 13.60
CA GLY A 1 14.65 -5.21 14.76
C GLY A 1 13.47 -4.83 15.64
N ASP A 2 13.73 -4.39 16.86
CA ASP A 2 12.68 -3.90 17.74
C ASP A 2 12.39 -2.40 17.49
N SER A 3 11.36 -1.87 18.15
CA SER A 3 10.93 -0.47 17.96
C SER A 3 12.03 0.53 18.35
N SER A 4 12.84 0.23 19.35
CA SER A 4 13.96 1.08 19.74
C SER A 4 15.03 1.11 18.66
N SER A 5 15.37 -0.04 18.07
CA SER A 5 16.31 -0.15 16.96
C SER A 5 15.83 0.61 15.72
N ARG A 6 14.53 0.50 15.40
CA ARG A 6 13.92 1.21 14.26
C ARG A 6 13.95 2.73 14.49
N ALA A 7 13.63 3.20 15.68
CA ALA A 7 13.68 4.61 16.01
C ALA A 7 15.10 5.17 15.91
N LYS A 8 16.10 4.42 16.36
CA LYS A 8 17.51 4.82 16.24
C LYS A 8 17.97 4.88 14.80
N ALA A 9 17.57 3.92 13.97
CA ALA A 9 17.89 3.90 12.54
C ALA A 9 17.31 5.12 11.83
N LEU A 10 16.05 5.45 12.09
CA LEU A 10 15.41 6.64 11.54
C LEU A 10 16.09 7.94 12.02
N ALA A 11 16.37 8.03 13.31
CA ALA A 11 17.05 9.21 13.87
C ALA A 11 18.44 9.42 13.24
N ARG A 12 19.17 8.33 13.00
CA ARG A 12 20.48 8.41 12.33
C ARG A 12 20.33 8.89 10.87
N ALA A 13 19.34 8.38 10.15
CA ALA A 13 19.07 8.81 8.78
C ALA A 13 18.69 10.31 8.73
N VAL A 14 17.90 10.78 9.69
CA VAL A 14 17.56 12.21 9.85
C VAL A 14 18.82 13.03 10.10
N ALA A 15 19.67 12.59 11.03
CA ALA A 15 20.91 13.29 11.37
C ALA A 15 21.86 13.35 10.18
N ASP A 16 21.87 12.34 9.32
CA ASP A 16 22.70 12.27 8.12
C ASP A 16 22.11 13.05 6.94
N GLY A 17 20.98 13.73 7.12
CA GLY A 17 20.31 14.49 6.05
C GLY A 17 19.65 13.64 4.98
N ARG A 18 19.36 12.38 5.29
CA ARG A 18 18.78 11.43 4.32
C ARG A 18 17.26 11.36 4.35
N VAL A 19 16.61 12.06 5.26
CA VAL A 19 15.14 12.10 5.36
C VAL A 19 14.64 13.48 4.98
N LEU A 20 13.74 13.52 3.99
CA LEU A 20 13.07 14.75 3.57
C LEU A 20 11.59 14.65 3.92
N GLU A 21 11.08 15.66 4.61
CA GLU A 21 9.64 15.79 4.88
C GLU A 21 9.07 16.80 3.89
N LEU A 22 8.30 16.31 2.93
CA LEU A 22 7.72 17.15 1.90
C LEU A 22 6.24 17.40 2.19
N SER A 23 5.76 18.56 1.77
CA SER A 23 4.34 18.90 1.73
C SER A 23 3.97 19.14 0.27
N VAL A 24 3.37 18.15 -0.36
CA VAL A 24 3.12 18.15 -1.80
C VAL A 24 1.66 18.52 -2.07
N TYR A 25 1.46 19.63 -2.80
CA TYR A 25 0.11 20.01 -3.19
C TYR A 25 -0.44 19.07 -4.26
N SER A 26 -1.66 18.56 -4.02
CA SER A 26 -2.41 17.74 -4.97
C SER A 26 -3.52 18.58 -5.59
N PRO A 27 -3.41 18.95 -6.87
CA PRO A 27 -4.49 19.68 -7.54
C PRO A 27 -5.81 18.90 -7.58
N SER A 28 -5.74 17.58 -7.80
CA SER A 28 -6.93 16.75 -7.89
C SER A 28 -7.64 16.59 -6.54
N MET A 29 -6.90 16.57 -5.43
CA MET A 29 -7.47 16.47 -4.08
C MET A 29 -7.63 17.82 -3.39
N LYS A 30 -7.08 18.89 -3.96
CA LYS A 30 -7.16 20.27 -3.44
C LYS A 30 -6.64 20.38 -2.00
N ARG A 31 -5.54 19.68 -1.71
CA ARG A 31 -4.87 19.70 -0.41
C ARG A 31 -3.41 19.36 -0.52
N HIS A 32 -2.65 19.70 0.50
CA HIS A 32 -1.27 19.27 0.65
C HIS A 32 -1.22 17.88 1.24
N VAL A 33 -0.35 17.03 0.70
CA VAL A 33 -0.13 15.67 1.17
C VAL A 33 1.28 15.59 1.76
N PRO A 34 1.43 15.24 3.04
CA PRO A 34 2.75 14.95 3.60
C PRO A 34 3.36 13.73 2.93
N VAL A 35 4.59 13.85 2.49
CA VAL A 35 5.33 12.76 1.84
C VAL A 35 6.71 12.69 2.48
N ARG A 36 7.05 11.55 3.05
CA ARG A 36 8.37 11.30 3.61
C ARG A 36 9.24 10.62 2.56
N VAL A 37 10.44 11.16 2.37
CA VAL A 37 11.40 10.62 1.41
C VAL A 37 12.67 10.21 2.14
N LEU A 38 13.16 9.02 1.85
CA LEU A 38 14.45 8.54 2.31
C LEU A 38 15.36 8.43 1.08
N VAL A 39 16.46 9.19 1.10
CA VAL A 39 17.43 9.16 0.00
C VAL A 39 18.62 8.28 0.37
N PRO A 40 19.31 7.67 -0.61
CA PRO A 40 20.49 6.86 -0.33
C PRO A 40 21.65 7.73 0.16
N ALA A 41 22.63 7.10 0.84
CA ALA A 41 23.83 7.79 1.29
C ALA A 41 24.65 8.28 0.11
N ASP A 42 24.76 7.48 -0.94
CA ASP A 42 25.47 7.85 -2.17
C ASP A 42 24.50 8.49 -3.16
N ARG A 43 24.59 9.80 -3.27
CA ARG A 43 23.78 10.62 -4.19
C ARG A 43 24.60 11.15 -5.39
N SER A 44 25.72 10.48 -5.70
CA SER A 44 26.63 10.92 -6.76
C SER A 44 26.04 10.75 -8.15
N MET A 45 25.01 9.93 -8.32
CA MET A 45 24.35 9.68 -9.58
C MET A 45 22.85 9.51 -9.38
N PRO A 46 22.03 9.64 -10.44
CA PRO A 46 20.59 9.41 -10.34
C PRO A 46 20.29 8.00 -9.85
N ARG A 47 19.21 7.88 -9.04
CA ARG A 47 18.80 6.62 -8.45
C ARG A 47 17.34 6.32 -8.81
N PRO A 48 16.96 5.03 -8.90
CA PRO A 48 15.56 4.66 -9.06
C PRO A 48 14.77 4.95 -7.77
N THR A 49 13.46 4.88 -7.88
CA THR A 49 12.56 5.23 -6.77
C THR A 49 11.62 4.09 -6.44
N LEU A 50 11.49 3.80 -5.15
CA LEU A 50 10.51 2.87 -4.60
C LEU A 50 9.43 3.68 -3.87
N TYR A 51 8.19 3.55 -4.35
CA TYR A 51 7.01 4.11 -3.70
C TYR A 51 6.45 3.07 -2.74
N LEU A 52 6.38 3.39 -1.45
CA LEU A 52 5.85 2.51 -0.41
C LEU A 52 4.53 3.06 0.11
N LEU A 53 3.48 2.25 0.04
CA LEU A 53 2.16 2.62 0.51
C LEU A 53 1.88 1.95 1.85
N ASN A 54 1.45 2.75 2.82
CA ASN A 54 1.05 2.27 4.14
C ASN A 54 -0.27 1.50 4.06
N GLY A 55 -0.54 0.69 5.09
CA GLY A 55 -1.80 -0.04 5.20
C GLY A 55 -3.00 0.88 5.44
N ALA A 56 -4.06 0.33 6.03
CA ALA A 56 -5.36 1.00 6.13
C ALA A 56 -5.30 2.39 6.76
N GLY A 57 -4.45 2.60 7.76
CA GLY A 57 -4.30 3.91 8.43
C GLY A 57 -3.61 5.00 7.63
N GLY A 58 -3.10 4.70 6.44
CA GLY A 58 -2.49 5.71 5.57
C GLY A 58 -1.21 6.35 6.11
N GLY A 59 -0.59 5.76 7.12
CA GLY A 59 0.57 6.35 7.77
C GLY A 59 0.24 7.42 8.81
N GLU A 60 -1.01 7.65 9.07
CA GLU A 60 -1.47 8.55 10.12
C GLU A 60 -1.36 7.84 11.47
N GLY A 61 -0.54 8.34 12.37
CA GLY A 61 -0.21 7.69 13.63
C GLY A 61 1.03 6.81 13.53
N THR A 62 1.09 5.69 14.26
CA THR A 62 2.29 4.83 14.37
C THR A 62 2.31 3.65 13.40
N GLY A 63 1.20 3.37 12.71
CA GLY A 63 1.07 2.23 11.80
C GLY A 63 1.66 2.48 10.42
N HIS A 64 2.92 2.84 10.31
CA HIS A 64 3.58 3.13 9.03
C HIS A 64 4.90 2.37 8.89
N TRP A 65 5.42 2.37 7.67
CA TRP A 65 6.62 1.61 7.31
C TRP A 65 7.83 1.87 8.21
N PHE A 66 8.04 3.12 8.63
CA PHE A 66 9.21 3.50 9.41
C PHE A 66 9.15 3.00 10.85
N GLU A 67 7.96 2.83 11.42
CA GLU A 67 7.79 2.31 12.77
C GLU A 67 7.57 0.81 12.83
N GLN A 68 6.92 0.25 11.81
CA GLN A 68 6.49 -1.15 11.83
C GLN A 68 7.46 -2.10 11.14
N THR A 69 8.44 -1.56 10.41
CA THR A 69 9.40 -2.37 9.66
C THR A 69 10.82 -1.84 9.79
N ASP A 70 11.78 -2.66 9.39
CA ASP A 70 13.20 -2.28 9.35
C ASP A 70 13.58 -1.64 8.00
N ILE A 71 12.65 -0.92 7.37
CA ILE A 71 12.86 -0.36 6.02
C ILE A 71 14.09 0.54 5.93
N VAL A 72 14.36 1.34 6.97
CA VAL A 72 15.51 2.25 6.97
C VAL A 72 16.82 1.47 6.89
N ASP A 73 16.97 0.43 7.73
CA ASP A 73 18.15 -0.44 7.69
C ASP A 73 18.18 -1.27 6.41
N PHE A 74 17.04 -1.77 5.97
CA PHE A 74 16.93 -2.60 4.78
C PHE A 74 17.46 -1.88 3.53
N VAL A 75 17.14 -0.59 3.37
CA VAL A 75 17.56 0.18 2.19
C VAL A 75 18.88 0.93 2.40
N ALA A 76 19.51 0.82 3.57
CA ALA A 76 20.68 1.62 3.91
C ALA A 76 21.85 1.43 2.93
N ASP A 77 22.02 0.20 2.42
CA ASP A 77 23.07 -0.15 1.45
C ASP A 77 22.53 -0.24 0.02
N LYS A 78 21.27 0.13 -0.20
CA LYS A 78 20.66 0.09 -1.52
C LYS A 78 20.62 1.50 -2.11
N ASN A 79 20.97 1.60 -3.38
CA ASN A 79 21.00 2.88 -4.08
C ASN A 79 19.63 3.18 -4.68
N VAL A 80 18.67 3.49 -3.79
CA VAL A 80 17.27 3.70 -4.15
C VAL A 80 16.70 4.83 -3.30
N ASN A 81 15.87 5.68 -3.92
CA ASN A 81 15.03 6.63 -3.18
C ASN A 81 13.78 5.89 -2.70
N VAL A 82 13.33 6.18 -1.49
CA VAL A 82 12.08 5.63 -0.96
C VAL A 82 11.12 6.78 -0.70
N VAL A 83 9.91 6.69 -1.27
CA VAL A 83 8.89 7.74 -1.19
C VAL A 83 7.64 7.15 -0.53
N VAL A 84 7.23 7.73 0.59
CA VAL A 84 6.11 7.23 1.39
C VAL A 84 5.10 8.34 1.61
N PRO A 85 3.94 8.31 0.95
CA PRO A 85 2.83 9.20 1.29
C PRO A 85 2.34 8.90 2.71
N MET A 86 2.10 9.95 3.50
CA MET A 86 1.76 9.82 4.91
C MET A 86 0.28 10.18 5.17
N ARG A 87 -0.57 9.97 4.18
CA ARG A 87 -2.03 10.13 4.24
C ARG A 87 -2.68 9.07 3.38
N GLY A 88 -3.98 9.10 3.26
CA GLY A 88 -4.73 8.14 2.45
C GLY A 88 -5.41 7.06 3.28
N ALA A 89 -5.69 7.33 4.55
CA ALA A 89 -6.37 6.40 5.44
C ALA A 89 -7.67 5.90 4.82
N TYR A 90 -7.84 4.59 4.79
CA TYR A 90 -9.04 3.88 4.35
C TYR A 90 -9.45 4.16 2.90
N SER A 91 -8.56 4.71 2.09
CA SER A 91 -8.86 5.17 0.74
C SER A 91 -8.62 4.13 -0.36
N TYR A 92 -7.94 3.03 -0.07
CA TYR A 92 -7.42 2.09 -1.07
C TYR A 92 -6.54 2.76 -2.12
N TYR A 93 -6.04 3.97 -1.84
CA TYR A 93 -5.16 4.73 -2.75
C TYR A 93 -5.65 4.71 -4.19
N THR A 94 -6.95 4.98 -4.37
CA THR A 94 -7.62 4.98 -5.67
C THR A 94 -8.39 6.29 -5.89
N ASP A 95 -8.82 6.54 -7.11
CA ASP A 95 -9.68 7.68 -7.41
C ASP A 95 -11.13 7.32 -7.09
N TRP A 96 -11.71 8.02 -6.13
CA TRP A 96 -13.10 7.84 -5.74
C TRP A 96 -14.01 8.64 -6.68
N LEU A 97 -15.11 8.03 -7.11
CA LEU A 97 -16.11 8.70 -7.95
C LEU A 97 -16.74 9.89 -7.26
N LYS A 98 -16.99 9.79 -5.95
CA LYS A 98 -17.65 10.83 -5.18
C LYS A 98 -16.84 11.25 -3.98
N VAL A 99 -16.98 12.51 -3.59
CA VAL A 99 -16.49 12.98 -2.29
C VAL A 99 -17.30 12.28 -1.21
N ASP A 100 -16.60 11.62 -0.28
CA ASP A 100 -17.25 10.91 0.82
C ASP A 100 -17.44 11.86 2.00
N PRO A 101 -18.59 11.85 2.68
CA PRO A 101 -18.84 12.75 3.81
C PRO A 101 -17.85 12.58 4.97
N VAL A 102 -17.27 11.38 5.15
CA VAL A 102 -16.32 11.08 6.23
C VAL A 102 -14.88 11.10 5.73
N LEU A 103 -14.60 10.43 4.62
CA LEU A 103 -13.22 10.24 4.13
C LEU A 103 -12.79 11.32 3.14
N GLY A 104 -13.70 12.16 2.68
CA GLY A 104 -13.37 13.33 1.86
C GLY A 104 -13.11 13.02 0.39
N ARG A 105 -12.34 13.91 -0.23
CA ARG A 105 -11.97 13.82 -1.64
C ARG A 105 -10.73 12.95 -1.79
N ASN A 106 -10.87 11.84 -2.48
CA ASN A 106 -9.77 10.88 -2.69
C ASN A 106 -9.53 10.69 -4.18
N LYS A 107 -8.36 11.14 -4.66
CA LYS A 107 -7.91 11.00 -6.04
C LYS A 107 -6.48 10.48 -6.04
N TRP A 108 -6.27 9.35 -5.36
CA TRP A 108 -4.94 8.82 -5.13
C TRP A 108 -4.32 8.18 -6.37
N THR A 109 -5.13 7.63 -7.28
CA THR A 109 -4.60 7.16 -8.56
C THR A 109 -3.97 8.32 -9.32
N THR A 110 -4.67 9.43 -9.42
CA THR A 110 -4.15 10.64 -10.08
C THR A 110 -2.90 11.17 -9.37
N PHE A 111 -2.93 11.23 -8.04
CA PHE A 111 -1.79 11.72 -7.26
C PHE A 111 -0.54 10.86 -7.47
N LEU A 112 -0.68 9.54 -7.38
CA LEU A 112 0.44 8.60 -7.40
C LEU A 112 0.90 8.21 -8.81
N THR A 113 0.15 8.56 -9.85
CA THR A 113 0.56 8.29 -11.23
C THR A 113 0.88 9.54 -12.02
N SER A 114 0.33 10.70 -11.69
CA SER A 114 0.44 11.91 -12.49
C SER A 114 0.95 13.13 -11.74
N GLU A 115 0.67 13.26 -10.45
CA GLU A 115 1.01 14.48 -9.69
C GLU A 115 2.33 14.35 -8.94
N LEU A 116 2.51 13.27 -8.17
CA LEU A 116 3.71 13.09 -7.34
C LEU A 116 4.95 12.65 -8.11
N PRO A 117 4.91 11.63 -8.99
CA PRO A 117 6.14 11.11 -9.61
C PRO A 117 6.94 12.14 -10.40
N PRO A 118 6.34 13.03 -11.22
CA PRO A 118 7.13 14.04 -11.91
C PRO A 118 7.83 15.02 -10.98
N LEU A 119 7.20 15.36 -9.86
CA LEU A 119 7.80 16.23 -8.85
C LEU A 119 8.99 15.56 -8.18
N ILE A 120 8.85 14.29 -7.80
CA ILE A 120 9.93 13.52 -7.20
C ILE A 120 11.11 13.40 -8.18
N ASP A 121 10.84 13.07 -9.43
CA ASP A 121 11.88 12.90 -10.44
C ASP A 121 12.70 14.17 -10.61
N ARG A 122 12.06 15.34 -10.63
CA ARG A 122 12.76 16.62 -10.74
C ARG A 122 13.50 16.97 -9.47
N LYS A 123 12.86 16.81 -8.32
CA LYS A 123 13.43 17.23 -7.04
C LYS A 123 14.65 16.40 -6.66
N LEU A 124 14.62 15.10 -6.93
CA LEU A 124 15.70 14.18 -6.56
C LEU A 124 16.62 13.82 -7.73
N ASN A 125 16.34 14.30 -8.93
CA ASN A 125 17.08 13.93 -10.14
C ASN A 125 17.18 12.39 -10.26
N THR A 126 16.03 11.73 -10.33
CA THR A 126 15.96 10.26 -10.36
C THR A 126 16.25 9.71 -11.74
N THR A 127 16.38 8.36 -11.83
CA THR A 127 16.48 7.68 -13.13
C THR A 127 15.13 7.63 -13.87
N GLY A 128 14.01 7.91 -13.19
CA GLY A 128 12.68 7.70 -13.72
C GLY A 128 12.20 6.26 -13.69
N VAL A 129 13.01 5.31 -13.19
CA VAL A 129 12.63 3.92 -13.01
C VAL A 129 12.00 3.77 -11.63
N ASN A 130 10.76 3.27 -11.59
CA ASN A 130 9.99 3.19 -10.35
C ASN A 130 9.51 1.78 -10.06
N ALA A 131 9.46 1.48 -8.77
CA ALA A 131 8.74 0.33 -8.21
C ALA A 131 7.69 0.84 -7.23
N ILE A 132 6.65 0.04 -7.00
CA ILE A 132 5.62 0.33 -6.01
C ILE A 132 5.38 -0.89 -5.14
N ALA A 133 5.23 -0.67 -3.86
CA ALA A 133 4.91 -1.73 -2.90
C ALA A 133 3.88 -1.24 -1.90
N GLY A 134 3.06 -2.15 -1.41
CA GLY A 134 2.06 -1.84 -0.40
C GLY A 134 1.73 -3.04 0.44
N ILE A 135 1.19 -2.78 1.63
CA ILE A 135 0.82 -3.79 2.61
C ILE A 135 -0.68 -3.72 2.93
N SER A 136 -1.33 -4.86 3.07
CA SER A 136 -2.74 -5.00 3.44
C SER A 136 -3.65 -4.26 2.44
N MET A 137 -4.40 -3.25 2.87
CA MET A 137 -5.18 -2.38 1.97
C MET A 137 -4.33 -1.95 0.75
N ALA A 138 -3.13 -1.47 1.01
CA ALA A 138 -2.24 -0.97 -0.03
C ALA A 138 -1.56 -2.10 -0.83
N GLY A 139 -1.60 -3.33 -0.37
CA GLY A 139 -1.20 -4.48 -1.18
C GLY A 139 -2.08 -4.63 -2.41
N THR A 140 -3.39 -4.45 -2.25
CA THR A 140 -4.33 -4.38 -3.36
C THR A 140 -4.06 -3.14 -4.22
N SER A 141 -3.84 -2.00 -3.58
CA SER A 141 -3.64 -0.71 -4.25
C SER A 141 -2.39 -0.69 -5.11
N SER A 142 -1.28 -1.28 -4.65
CA SER A 142 -0.04 -1.32 -5.42
C SER A 142 -0.24 -2.04 -6.76
N LEU A 143 -0.99 -3.12 -6.78
CA LEU A 143 -1.32 -3.84 -8.00
C LEU A 143 -2.18 -2.98 -8.93
N SER A 144 -3.24 -2.36 -8.41
CA SER A 144 -4.11 -1.49 -9.20
C SER A 144 -3.35 -0.32 -9.80
N LEU A 145 -2.43 0.28 -9.05
CA LEU A 145 -1.63 1.42 -9.53
C LEU A 145 -0.64 1.00 -10.62
N ALA A 146 0.00 -0.16 -10.47
CA ALA A 146 0.87 -0.70 -11.50
C ALA A 146 0.08 -1.06 -12.76
N GLU A 147 -1.15 -1.54 -12.61
CA GLU A 147 -2.04 -1.81 -13.75
C GLU A 147 -2.50 -0.53 -14.44
N ALA A 148 -2.76 0.52 -13.66
CA ALA A 148 -3.16 1.82 -14.22
C ALA A 148 -2.02 2.54 -14.94
N ALA A 149 -0.77 2.33 -14.51
CA ALA A 149 0.40 3.00 -15.07
C ALA A 149 1.58 2.01 -15.20
N PRO A 150 1.49 0.99 -16.07
CA PRO A 150 2.50 -0.06 -16.14
C PRO A 150 3.85 0.44 -16.69
N GLN A 151 3.86 1.55 -17.43
CA GLN A 151 5.10 2.14 -17.91
C GLN A 151 5.79 2.98 -16.83
N LEU A 152 5.04 3.45 -15.86
CA LEU A 152 5.58 4.20 -14.71
C LEU A 152 6.14 3.26 -13.65
N TYR A 153 5.39 2.21 -13.30
CA TYR A 153 5.74 1.24 -12.27
C TYR A 153 6.17 -0.08 -12.92
N ARG A 154 7.47 -0.29 -13.03
CA ARG A 154 8.04 -1.47 -13.69
C ARG A 154 8.11 -2.71 -12.79
N ALA A 155 8.00 -2.49 -11.50
CA ALA A 155 7.98 -3.56 -10.50
C ALA A 155 6.92 -3.25 -9.47
N VAL A 156 6.27 -4.29 -8.97
CA VAL A 156 5.22 -4.17 -7.96
C VAL A 156 5.36 -5.29 -6.93
N ALA A 157 5.20 -4.93 -5.66
CA ALA A 157 5.12 -5.88 -4.56
C ALA A 157 3.82 -5.67 -3.78
N SER A 158 3.10 -6.75 -3.54
CA SER A 158 1.86 -6.76 -2.77
C SER A 158 2.02 -7.68 -1.58
N TYR A 159 1.95 -7.10 -0.39
CA TYR A 159 2.07 -7.82 0.87
C TYR A 159 0.70 -7.93 1.52
N SER A 160 0.18 -9.16 1.66
CA SER A 160 -1.08 -9.46 2.34
C SER A 160 -2.28 -8.68 1.80
N GLY A 161 -2.35 -8.48 0.49
CA GLY A 161 -3.47 -7.83 -0.18
C GLY A 161 -4.58 -8.81 -0.54
N CYS A 162 -5.76 -8.27 -0.86
CA CYS A 162 -6.87 -9.01 -1.44
C CYS A 162 -7.25 -8.35 -2.76
N ALA A 163 -6.74 -8.91 -3.86
CA ALA A 163 -6.76 -8.26 -5.15
C ALA A 163 -8.06 -8.43 -5.94
N ASP A 164 -8.87 -9.45 -5.66
CA ASP A 164 -10.12 -9.72 -6.40
C ASP A 164 -11.29 -8.87 -5.88
N THR A 165 -11.17 -7.57 -6.06
CA THR A 165 -12.06 -6.56 -5.48
C THR A 165 -13.52 -6.66 -5.95
N SER A 166 -13.78 -7.23 -7.11
CA SER A 166 -15.13 -7.40 -7.66
C SER A 166 -15.81 -8.71 -7.23
N THR A 167 -15.14 -9.55 -6.43
CA THR A 167 -15.73 -10.77 -5.86
C THR A 167 -16.33 -10.48 -4.49
N ASN A 168 -17.12 -11.43 -3.96
CA ASN A 168 -17.67 -11.31 -2.60
C ASN A 168 -16.57 -11.19 -1.56
N LEU A 169 -15.49 -11.93 -1.71
CA LEU A 169 -14.37 -11.93 -0.77
C LEU A 169 -13.65 -10.56 -0.77
N GLY A 170 -13.35 -10.04 -1.95
CA GLY A 170 -12.71 -8.74 -2.08
C GLY A 170 -13.59 -7.59 -1.59
N ARG A 171 -14.89 -7.65 -1.88
CA ARG A 171 -15.84 -6.66 -1.36
C ARG A 171 -15.93 -6.68 0.16
N LEU A 172 -15.89 -7.86 0.76
CA LEU A 172 -15.89 -8.00 2.21
C LEU A 172 -14.65 -7.31 2.82
N ALA A 173 -13.48 -7.51 2.21
CA ALA A 173 -12.24 -6.87 2.65
C ALA A 173 -12.34 -5.34 2.56
N ILE A 174 -12.83 -4.83 1.43
CA ILE A 174 -12.96 -3.38 1.22
C ILE A 174 -13.98 -2.79 2.18
N ARG A 175 -15.12 -3.45 2.39
CA ARG A 175 -16.13 -3.00 3.35
C ARG A 175 -15.57 -2.95 4.77
N ALA A 176 -14.81 -3.95 5.18
CA ALA A 176 -14.22 -3.98 6.52
C ALA A 176 -13.27 -2.79 6.75
N VAL A 177 -12.49 -2.42 5.74
CA VAL A 177 -11.56 -1.29 5.83
C VAL A 177 -12.30 0.04 5.74
N VAL A 178 -13.05 0.26 4.67
CA VAL A 178 -13.64 1.57 4.36
C VAL A 178 -14.80 1.90 5.29
N GLU A 179 -15.71 0.97 5.51
CA GLU A 179 -16.88 1.17 6.37
C GLU A 179 -16.61 0.80 7.81
N GLY A 180 -16.09 -0.41 8.04
CA GLY A 180 -15.88 -0.92 9.39
C GLY A 180 -14.87 -0.12 10.19
N ARG A 181 -13.77 0.29 9.59
CA ARG A 181 -12.72 1.08 10.25
C ARG A 181 -12.79 2.57 9.91
N GLY A 182 -13.06 2.90 8.66
CA GLY A 182 -13.00 4.27 8.17
C GLY A 182 -14.28 5.07 8.30
N GLY A 183 -15.42 4.41 8.44
CA GLY A 183 -16.72 5.08 8.50
C GLY A 183 -17.20 5.67 7.19
N GLY A 184 -16.56 5.32 6.07
CA GLY A 184 -16.96 5.77 4.74
C GLY A 184 -18.03 4.88 4.12
N ASP A 185 -18.36 5.16 2.87
CA ASP A 185 -19.34 4.40 2.09
C ASP A 185 -18.65 3.85 0.83
N ILE A 186 -18.59 2.53 0.71
CA ILE A 186 -17.93 1.88 -0.43
C ILE A 186 -18.55 2.22 -1.77
N ALA A 187 -19.82 2.61 -1.81
CA ALA A 187 -20.48 3.03 -3.05
C ALA A 187 -19.88 4.32 -3.63
N ASN A 188 -19.17 5.09 -2.82
CA ASN A 188 -18.50 6.32 -3.26
C ASN A 188 -17.16 6.07 -3.95
N ILE A 189 -16.62 4.87 -3.85
CA ILE A 189 -15.32 4.55 -4.46
C ILE A 189 -15.46 4.38 -5.97
N TRP A 190 -16.14 3.34 -6.41
CA TRP A 190 -16.28 2.97 -7.83
C TRP A 190 -17.74 2.83 -8.25
N GLY A 191 -18.65 3.43 -7.51
CA GLY A 191 -20.07 3.31 -7.71
C GLY A 191 -20.69 2.22 -6.84
N PRO A 192 -22.00 2.00 -7.00
CA PRO A 192 -22.69 0.92 -6.28
C PRO A 192 -22.00 -0.42 -6.49
N VAL A 193 -22.01 -1.26 -5.47
CA VAL A 193 -21.45 -2.61 -5.55
C VAL A 193 -22.06 -3.36 -6.73
N GLY A 194 -21.19 -3.99 -7.53
CA GLY A 194 -21.61 -4.68 -8.74
C GLY A 194 -21.65 -3.81 -9.99
N SER A 195 -21.46 -2.49 -9.88
CA SER A 195 -21.32 -1.62 -11.04
C SER A 195 -20.01 -1.88 -11.79
N PRO A 196 -19.91 -1.46 -13.09
CA PRO A 196 -18.72 -1.75 -13.90
C PRO A 196 -17.41 -1.23 -13.32
N GLY A 197 -17.43 -0.18 -12.52
CA GLY A 197 -16.24 0.38 -11.87
C GLY A 197 -15.53 -0.62 -10.95
N TRP A 198 -16.26 -1.55 -10.33
CA TRP A 198 -15.66 -2.57 -9.48
C TRP A 198 -14.78 -3.54 -10.28
N ARG A 199 -15.22 -3.99 -11.44
CA ARG A 199 -14.39 -4.84 -12.32
C ARG A 199 -13.24 -4.06 -12.94
N ALA A 200 -13.46 -2.81 -13.28
CA ALA A 200 -12.42 -1.96 -13.85
C ALA A 200 -11.25 -1.74 -12.87
N HIS A 201 -11.50 -1.86 -11.57
CA HIS A 201 -10.50 -1.70 -10.53
C HIS A 201 -10.16 -3.00 -9.80
N ASP A 202 -10.45 -4.15 -10.41
CA ASP A 202 -10.11 -5.46 -9.87
C ASP A 202 -8.76 -5.91 -10.43
N PRO A 203 -7.70 -5.97 -9.60
CA PRO A 203 -6.39 -6.37 -10.09
C PRO A 203 -6.31 -7.80 -10.64
N VAL A 204 -7.18 -8.71 -10.23
CA VAL A 204 -7.21 -10.07 -10.78
C VAL A 204 -7.78 -10.03 -12.19
N VAL A 205 -8.90 -9.35 -12.40
CA VAL A 205 -9.50 -9.17 -13.72
C VAL A 205 -8.53 -8.49 -14.68
N ASN A 206 -7.84 -7.46 -14.22
CA ASN A 206 -6.94 -6.64 -15.02
C ASN A 206 -5.47 -7.07 -14.94
N ALA A 207 -5.18 -8.26 -14.44
CA ALA A 207 -3.83 -8.77 -14.26
C ALA A 207 -3.01 -8.83 -15.57
N TYR A 208 -3.66 -8.95 -16.70
CA TYR A 208 -3.01 -8.95 -18.02
C TYR A 208 -2.19 -7.66 -18.25
N LYS A 209 -2.54 -6.56 -17.59
CA LYS A 209 -1.83 -5.28 -17.70
C LYS A 209 -0.46 -5.31 -17.00
N LEU A 210 -0.21 -6.32 -16.16
CA LEU A 210 1.07 -6.50 -15.47
C LEU A 210 2.11 -7.27 -16.31
N ARG A 211 1.76 -7.68 -17.52
CA ARG A 211 2.69 -8.42 -18.38
C ARG A 211 3.96 -7.61 -18.62
N GLY A 212 5.10 -8.25 -18.41
CA GLY A 212 6.41 -7.60 -18.53
C GLY A 212 6.85 -6.82 -17.30
N ARG A 213 6.04 -6.81 -16.23
CA ARG A 213 6.43 -6.19 -14.94
C ARG A 213 7.05 -7.25 -14.03
N ALA A 214 7.98 -6.83 -13.18
CA ALA A 214 8.46 -7.69 -12.09
C ALA A 214 7.42 -7.69 -10.98
N ILE A 215 6.95 -8.86 -10.58
CA ILE A 215 5.82 -9.00 -9.65
C ILE A 215 6.24 -9.86 -8.47
N TYR A 216 6.07 -9.33 -7.25
CA TYR A 216 6.24 -10.07 -6.01
C TYR A 216 4.95 -9.99 -5.20
N ILE A 217 4.46 -11.14 -4.75
CA ILE A 217 3.23 -11.24 -3.97
C ILE A 217 3.52 -12.10 -2.76
N SER A 218 3.13 -11.65 -1.58
CA SER A 218 3.22 -12.45 -0.37
C SER A 218 1.94 -12.39 0.42
N THR A 219 1.68 -13.45 1.18
CA THR A 219 0.57 -13.53 2.11
C THR A 219 0.97 -14.35 3.32
N GLY A 220 0.19 -14.21 4.43
CA GLY A 220 0.33 -15.08 5.58
C GLY A 220 -0.27 -16.46 5.32
N THR A 221 -0.09 -17.36 6.28
CA THR A 221 -0.56 -18.75 6.21
C THR A 221 -2.06 -18.90 6.49
N GLY A 222 -2.76 -17.83 6.86
CA GLY A 222 -4.14 -17.86 7.35
C GLY A 222 -4.25 -18.06 8.86
N VAL A 223 -3.12 -18.10 9.55
CA VAL A 223 -3.06 -18.21 11.01
C VAL A 223 -2.69 -16.85 11.60
N PRO A 224 -3.33 -16.39 12.72
CA PRO A 224 -2.96 -15.10 13.30
C PRO A 224 -1.49 -15.06 13.69
N GLY A 225 -0.77 -14.04 13.19
CA GLY A 225 0.62 -13.82 13.54
C GLY A 225 0.79 -13.02 14.83
N PRO A 226 2.02 -12.94 15.37
CA PRO A 226 2.28 -12.15 16.57
C PRO A 226 1.87 -10.69 16.43
N HIS A 227 2.00 -10.13 15.25
CA HIS A 227 1.61 -8.74 14.98
C HIS A 227 0.11 -8.52 15.05
N ASP A 228 -0.68 -9.46 14.58
CA ASP A 228 -2.14 -9.39 14.65
C ASP A 228 -2.61 -9.42 16.11
N GLN A 229 -1.88 -10.14 16.98
CA GLN A 229 -2.19 -10.25 18.39
C GLN A 229 -1.82 -8.99 19.17
N LEU A 230 -0.68 -8.39 18.86
CA LEU A 230 -0.11 -7.29 19.66
C LEU A 230 -0.41 -5.92 19.09
N GLN A 231 -0.65 -5.84 17.79
CA GLN A 231 -0.92 -4.59 17.08
C GLN A 231 -2.36 -4.47 16.65
N GLY A 232 -3.22 -5.29 17.19
CA GLY A 232 -4.64 -5.10 17.10
C GLY A 232 -4.95 -3.69 17.56
N GLN A 233 -5.42 -2.85 16.68
CA GLN A 233 -5.49 -1.41 16.92
C GLN A 233 -6.45 -1.11 18.05
N GLY A 234 -5.99 -0.34 19.04
CA GLY A 234 -6.80 0.06 20.15
C GLY A 234 -7.04 -1.03 21.19
N ILE A 235 -6.19 -2.04 21.27
CA ILE A 235 -6.27 -3.01 22.35
C ILE A 235 -5.74 -2.37 23.62
N ASP A 236 -6.65 -2.03 24.52
CA ASP A 236 -6.33 -1.40 25.81
C ASP A 236 -6.14 -2.43 26.93
N GLY A 237 -5.58 -3.58 26.62
CA GLY A 237 -5.41 -4.66 27.61
C GLY A 237 -6.71 -5.31 28.06
N LYS A 238 -7.83 -5.08 27.39
CA LYS A 238 -9.10 -5.75 27.67
C LYS A 238 -9.14 -7.09 26.97
N THR A 239 -9.11 -8.17 27.73
CA THR A 239 -8.99 -9.53 27.22
C THR A 239 -10.06 -9.89 26.18
N THR A 240 -11.31 -9.44 26.35
CA THR A 240 -12.40 -9.73 25.43
C THR A 240 -12.15 -9.09 24.06
N ILE A 241 -11.75 -7.82 24.04
CA ILE A 241 -11.44 -7.09 22.79
C ILE A 241 -10.25 -7.75 22.09
N TYR A 242 -9.25 -8.17 22.87
CA TYR A 242 -8.07 -8.85 22.35
C TYR A 242 -8.44 -10.16 21.65
N ILE A 243 -9.28 -11.00 22.27
CA ILE A 243 -9.74 -12.26 21.68
C ILE A 243 -10.53 -12.01 20.41
N ASP A 244 -11.45 -11.03 20.42
CA ASP A 244 -12.24 -10.66 19.25
C ASP A 244 -11.36 -10.20 18.10
N GLN A 245 -10.33 -9.41 18.39
CA GLN A 245 -9.39 -8.94 17.36
C GLN A 245 -8.53 -10.06 16.79
N ILE A 246 -8.10 -11.02 17.59
CA ILE A 246 -7.39 -12.19 17.11
C ILE A 246 -8.28 -13.00 16.15
N ALA A 247 -9.53 -13.21 16.52
CA ALA A 247 -10.48 -13.95 15.69
C ALA A 247 -10.73 -13.23 14.36
N VAL A 248 -10.92 -11.90 14.39
CA VAL A 248 -11.11 -11.08 13.20
C VAL A 248 -9.82 -11.06 12.35
N GLY A 249 -8.65 -10.88 12.99
CA GLY A 249 -7.36 -10.91 12.32
C GLY A 249 -7.11 -12.23 11.61
N GLY A 250 -7.42 -13.35 12.23
CA GLY A 250 -7.28 -14.67 11.63
C GLY A 250 -8.22 -14.87 10.44
N ALA A 251 -9.45 -14.37 10.51
CA ALA A 251 -10.39 -14.42 9.41
C ALA A 251 -9.91 -13.57 8.22
N ILE A 252 -9.37 -12.39 8.50
CA ILE A 252 -8.81 -11.50 7.46
C ILE A 252 -7.60 -12.15 6.80
N GLU A 253 -6.70 -12.76 7.58
CA GLU A 253 -5.54 -13.46 7.01
C GLU A 253 -5.97 -14.65 6.14
N ALA A 254 -6.96 -15.43 6.56
CA ALA A 254 -7.49 -16.53 5.76
C ALA A 254 -8.08 -16.00 4.45
N ALA A 255 -8.79 -14.87 4.50
CA ALA A 255 -9.35 -14.23 3.31
C ALA A 255 -8.25 -13.75 2.37
N THR A 256 -7.21 -13.08 2.88
CA THR A 256 -6.09 -12.60 2.05
C THR A 256 -5.31 -13.76 1.44
N HIS A 257 -5.18 -14.88 2.16
CA HIS A 257 -4.57 -16.09 1.62
C HIS A 257 -5.36 -16.61 0.41
N GLN A 258 -6.69 -16.70 0.52
CA GLN A 258 -7.53 -17.11 -0.59
C GLN A 258 -7.48 -16.12 -1.76
N CYS A 259 -7.48 -14.82 -1.48
CA CYS A 259 -7.31 -13.80 -2.51
C CYS A 259 -5.97 -13.96 -3.25
N THR A 260 -4.92 -14.27 -2.53
CA THR A 260 -3.58 -14.49 -3.13
C THR A 260 -3.57 -15.74 -4.00
N LEU A 261 -4.23 -16.82 -3.59
CA LEU A 261 -4.40 -18.01 -4.42
C LEU A 261 -5.13 -17.67 -5.73
N ASN A 262 -6.17 -16.85 -5.65
CA ASN A 262 -6.94 -16.45 -6.83
C ASN A 262 -6.09 -15.64 -7.81
N LEU A 263 -5.30 -14.70 -7.31
CA LEU A 263 -4.39 -13.90 -8.14
C LEU A 263 -3.28 -14.76 -8.74
N ASP A 264 -2.66 -15.64 -7.96
CA ASP A 264 -1.62 -16.56 -8.44
C ASP A 264 -2.15 -17.43 -9.59
N ARG A 265 -3.33 -18.00 -9.41
CA ARG A 265 -3.99 -18.79 -10.44
C ARG A 265 -4.23 -17.98 -11.73
N ARG A 266 -4.71 -16.74 -11.59
CA ARG A 266 -4.95 -15.85 -12.73
C ARG A 266 -3.67 -15.54 -13.48
N LEU A 267 -2.58 -15.20 -12.78
CA LEU A 267 -1.30 -14.92 -13.40
C LEU A 267 -0.76 -16.14 -14.15
N LYS A 268 -0.89 -17.33 -13.57
CA LYS A 268 -0.51 -18.58 -14.24
C LYS A 268 -1.34 -18.84 -15.50
N GLN A 269 -2.63 -18.61 -15.45
CA GLN A 269 -3.51 -18.73 -16.63
C GLN A 269 -3.09 -17.79 -17.75
N LEU A 270 -2.63 -16.59 -17.41
CA LEU A 270 -2.16 -15.59 -18.37
C LEU A 270 -0.72 -15.84 -18.83
N GLY A 271 0.00 -16.77 -18.22
CA GLY A 271 1.41 -16.99 -18.50
C GLY A 271 2.30 -15.84 -18.04
N ILE A 272 1.90 -15.11 -17.02
CA ILE A 272 2.67 -13.99 -16.47
C ILE A 272 3.50 -14.48 -15.29
N PRO A 273 4.85 -14.40 -15.36
CA PRO A 273 5.71 -14.81 -14.25
C PRO A 273 5.52 -13.89 -13.06
N ALA A 274 5.48 -14.47 -11.86
CA ALA A 274 5.45 -13.75 -10.60
C ALA A 274 6.09 -14.60 -9.51
N THR A 275 6.73 -13.97 -8.55
CA THR A 275 7.18 -14.62 -7.33
C THR A 275 6.05 -14.53 -6.31
N VAL A 276 5.54 -15.67 -5.86
CA VAL A 276 4.46 -15.76 -4.88
C VAL A 276 4.95 -16.50 -3.65
N ASP A 277 4.89 -15.85 -2.50
CA ASP A 277 5.34 -16.38 -1.22
C ASP A 277 4.17 -16.49 -0.26
N TYR A 278 3.84 -17.70 0.15
CA TYR A 278 2.74 -18.01 1.06
C TYR A 278 3.20 -18.16 2.52
N ALA A 279 4.45 -17.87 2.82
CA ALA A 279 5.02 -18.09 4.16
C ALA A 279 4.36 -17.27 5.26
#